data_727840103f8fee1b680277d707f70b36
#
_entry.id   727840103f8fee1b680277d707f70b36
#
_cell.length_a   1.000
_cell.length_b   1.000
_cell.length_c   1.000
_cell.angle_alpha   90.00
_cell.angle_beta   90.00
_cell.angle_gamma   90.00
#
_symmetry.space_group_name_H-M   'P 1'
#
loop_
_entity.id
_entity.type
_entity.pdbx_description
1 polymer ?
#
loop_
_entity_poly.entity_id
_entity_poly.type
_entity_poly.pdbx_seq_one_letter_code
_entity_poly.pdbx_strand_id
1 'polypeptide(L)'
;MSNIYAMYDDDATLLHGAEILVSKGVHIKEVFSPFPIHGIDPVIGIRKTRLAICAFIYGLTGMSLALIGMYYFMIQDWPMNIGGKPNYYMYQNIPAFIPITFEVTVLCTAHGMAITYFLRNRTLPGISAKNPDPRTTDDKFVMQIDPNEAGMDEEALISELKATGAIEINKA
;
A
#
# COMPACT_ATOMS: atom_id res chain seq x y z
N MET A 1 5.31 23.76 10.67
CA MET A 1 6.41 23.48 9.74
C MET A 1 5.80 23.58 8.35
N SER A 2 6.21 24.58 7.57
CA SER A 2 5.67 24.80 6.23
C SER A 2 6.36 23.85 5.25
N ASN A 3 5.60 22.91 4.66
CA ASN A 3 6.13 22.10 3.56
C ASN A 3 6.05 22.89 2.26
N ILE A 4 6.97 22.60 1.34
CA ILE A 4 6.94 23.10 -0.03
C ILE A 4 6.35 22.02 -0.93
N TYR A 5 5.36 22.41 -1.72
CA TYR A 5 4.69 21.54 -2.71
C TYR A 5 5.01 22.06 -4.10
N ALA A 6 5.79 21.31 -4.86
CA ALA A 6 6.14 21.63 -6.24
C ALA A 6 5.27 20.79 -7.18
N MET A 7 4.54 21.44 -8.08
CA MET A 7 3.61 20.80 -9.02
C MET A 7 4.23 20.71 -10.40
N TYR A 8 4.00 19.56 -11.06
CA TYR A 8 4.48 19.22 -12.39
C TYR A 8 3.30 18.71 -13.26
N ASP A 9 3.40 18.93 -14.57
CA ASP A 9 2.41 18.47 -15.54
C ASP A 9 2.64 17.03 -15.99
N ASP A 10 3.88 16.53 -15.88
CA ASP A 10 4.30 15.28 -16.48
C ASP A 10 5.12 14.43 -15.50
N ASP A 11 4.92 13.13 -15.54
CA ASP A 11 5.60 12.16 -14.69
C ASP A 11 7.11 12.07 -14.96
N ALA A 12 7.51 12.16 -16.24
CA ALA A 12 8.92 12.12 -16.65
C ALA A 12 9.66 13.37 -16.16
N THR A 13 9.02 14.55 -16.23
CA THR A 13 9.58 15.82 -15.75
C THR A 13 9.73 15.79 -14.24
N LEU A 14 8.74 15.28 -13.50
CA LEU A 14 8.83 15.11 -12.05
C LEU A 14 9.94 14.13 -11.66
N LEU A 15 10.03 12.98 -12.34
CA LEU A 15 11.06 11.97 -12.07
C LEU A 15 12.46 12.54 -12.27
N HIS A 16 12.68 13.22 -13.40
CA HIS A 16 13.96 13.87 -13.68
C HIS A 16 14.30 14.97 -12.66
N GLY A 17 13.31 15.75 -12.26
CA GLY A 17 13.45 16.74 -11.19
C GLY A 17 13.81 16.12 -9.85
N ALA A 18 13.18 15.00 -9.51
CA ALA A 18 13.49 14.25 -8.29
C ALA A 18 14.93 13.72 -8.29
N GLU A 19 15.41 13.16 -9.41
CA GLU A 19 16.78 12.69 -9.56
C GLU A 19 17.80 13.81 -9.35
N ILE A 20 17.57 14.98 -9.95
CA ILE A 20 18.45 16.15 -9.78
C ILE A 20 18.48 16.60 -8.32
N LEU A 21 17.31 16.75 -7.69
CA LEU A 21 17.21 17.23 -6.32
C LEU A 21 17.88 16.25 -5.33
N VAL A 22 17.62 14.97 -5.48
CA VAL A 22 18.24 13.93 -4.63
C VAL A 22 19.76 13.89 -4.84
N SER A 23 20.25 14.05 -6.08
CA SER A 23 21.71 14.14 -6.35
C SER A 23 22.38 15.33 -5.65
N LYS A 24 21.62 16.40 -5.38
CA LYS A 24 22.03 17.58 -4.61
C LYS A 24 21.84 17.44 -3.11
N GLY A 25 21.38 16.26 -2.64
CA GLY A 25 21.16 15.96 -1.22
C GLY A 25 19.82 16.42 -0.67
N VAL A 26 18.88 16.85 -1.51
CA VAL A 26 17.53 17.22 -1.07
C VAL A 26 16.73 15.98 -0.73
N HIS A 27 16.15 15.95 0.47
CA HIS A 27 15.26 14.88 0.89
C HIS A 27 13.82 15.16 0.45
N ILE A 28 13.28 14.30 -0.43
CA ILE A 28 11.89 14.36 -0.87
C ILE A 28 11.05 13.53 0.10
N LYS A 29 10.07 14.18 0.73
CA LYS A 29 9.26 13.57 1.78
C LYS A 29 8.18 12.63 1.22
N GLU A 30 7.45 13.09 0.22
CA GLU A 30 6.34 12.36 -0.40
C GLU A 30 6.09 12.86 -1.83
N VAL A 31 5.60 11.97 -2.69
CA VAL A 31 5.17 12.32 -4.06
C VAL A 31 3.72 11.89 -4.22
N PHE A 32 2.89 12.79 -4.70
CA PHE A 32 1.47 12.56 -4.99
C PHE A 32 1.27 12.55 -6.50
N SER A 33 0.64 11.51 -7.02
CA SER A 33 0.44 11.30 -8.46
C SER A 33 -0.87 10.56 -8.72
N PRO A 34 -1.52 10.77 -9.88
CA PRO A 34 -2.75 10.08 -10.25
C PRO A 34 -2.52 8.60 -10.56
N PHE A 35 -1.30 8.22 -10.90
CA PHE A 35 -0.90 6.83 -11.16
C PHE A 35 0.55 6.58 -10.68
N PRO A 36 0.95 5.31 -10.48
CA PRO A 36 2.31 4.98 -10.04
C PRO A 36 3.37 5.39 -11.06
N ILE A 37 4.34 6.22 -10.64
CA ILE A 37 5.47 6.64 -11.46
C ILE A 37 6.56 5.56 -11.37
N HIS A 38 6.90 4.96 -12.50
CA HIS A 38 7.95 3.94 -12.55
C HIS A 38 9.33 4.56 -12.26
N GLY A 39 10.04 3.95 -11.31
CA GLY A 39 11.40 4.40 -10.97
C GLY A 39 11.47 5.45 -9.85
N ILE A 40 10.38 6.06 -9.43
CA ILE A 40 10.41 7.09 -8.37
C ILE A 40 10.81 6.54 -7.00
N ASP A 41 10.34 5.33 -6.64
CA ASP A 41 10.58 4.73 -5.32
C ASP A 41 12.07 4.62 -4.97
N PRO A 42 12.96 4.06 -5.83
CA PRO A 42 14.39 4.01 -5.54
C PRO A 42 15.04 5.38 -5.51
N VAL A 43 14.57 6.36 -6.30
CA VAL A 43 15.10 7.73 -6.33
C VAL A 43 14.88 8.42 -5.00
N ILE A 44 13.65 8.38 -4.47
CA ILE A 44 13.31 9.01 -3.18
C ILE A 44 13.61 8.12 -1.96
N GLY A 45 14.21 6.93 -2.18
CA GLY A 45 14.65 6.05 -1.11
C GLY A 45 13.54 5.27 -0.41
N ILE A 46 12.38 5.07 -1.04
CA ILE A 46 11.30 4.25 -0.49
C ILE A 46 11.71 2.78 -0.43
N ARG A 47 11.64 2.21 0.76
CA ARG A 47 11.92 0.79 0.96
C ARG A 47 10.73 -0.07 0.54
N LYS A 48 11.01 -1.25 -0.06
CA LYS A 48 9.99 -2.25 -0.39
C LYS A 48 9.14 -2.58 0.84
N THR A 49 7.84 -2.62 0.66
CA THR A 49 6.91 -2.92 1.75
C THR A 49 6.91 -4.42 2.09
N ARG A 50 6.60 -4.76 3.34
CA ARG A 50 6.42 -6.14 3.81
C ARG A 50 4.97 -6.61 3.70
N LEU A 51 4.14 -5.94 2.92
CA LEU A 51 2.73 -6.30 2.75
C LEU A 51 2.52 -7.71 2.19
N ALA A 52 3.41 -8.17 1.30
CA ALA A 52 3.37 -9.55 0.79
C ALA A 52 3.51 -10.60 1.90
N ILE A 53 4.33 -10.34 2.92
CA ILE A 53 4.46 -11.22 4.08
C ILE A 53 3.17 -11.22 4.90
N CYS A 54 2.53 -10.07 5.08
CA CYS A 54 1.23 -9.98 5.75
C CYS A 54 0.16 -10.81 5.01
N ALA A 55 0.12 -10.72 3.68
CA ALA A 55 -0.80 -11.50 2.86
C ALA A 55 -0.60 -13.02 3.09
N PHE A 56 0.64 -13.49 3.11
CA PHE A 56 0.97 -14.88 3.37
C PHE A 56 0.52 -15.32 4.77
N ILE A 57 0.76 -14.51 5.80
CA ILE A 57 0.35 -14.81 7.18
C ILE A 57 -1.17 -14.90 7.29
N TYR A 58 -1.92 -13.95 6.69
CA TYR A 58 -3.38 -13.98 6.68
C TYR A 58 -3.93 -15.21 5.95
N GLY A 59 -3.32 -15.57 4.82
CA GLY A 59 -3.68 -16.79 4.08
C GLY A 59 -3.45 -18.05 4.90
N LEU A 60 -2.28 -18.18 5.51
CA LEU A 60 -1.96 -19.31 6.38
C LEU A 60 -2.90 -19.40 7.58
N THR A 61 -3.24 -18.26 8.17
CA THR A 61 -4.21 -18.19 9.27
C THR A 61 -5.58 -18.66 8.80
N GLY A 62 -6.08 -18.18 7.67
CA GLY A 62 -7.37 -18.57 7.10
C GLY A 62 -7.42 -20.07 6.78
N MET A 63 -6.38 -20.61 6.16
CA MET A 63 -6.25 -22.03 5.87
C MET A 63 -6.30 -22.87 7.16
N SER A 64 -5.54 -22.47 8.16
CA SER A 64 -5.49 -23.19 9.45
C SER A 64 -6.83 -23.16 10.17
N LEU A 65 -7.49 -21.99 10.21
CA LEU A 65 -8.81 -21.83 10.83
C LEU A 65 -9.87 -22.70 10.12
N ALA A 66 -9.85 -22.75 8.78
CA ALA A 66 -10.78 -23.58 8.01
C ALA A 66 -10.59 -25.07 8.32
N LEU A 67 -9.35 -25.56 8.26
CA LEU A 67 -9.06 -26.97 8.50
C LEU A 67 -9.36 -27.38 9.94
N ILE A 68 -8.94 -26.58 10.92
CA ILE A 68 -9.21 -26.83 12.35
C ILE A 68 -10.71 -26.77 12.62
N GLY A 69 -11.40 -25.76 12.08
CA GLY A 69 -12.84 -25.59 12.26
C GLY A 69 -13.63 -26.78 11.68
N MET A 70 -13.34 -27.17 10.42
CA MET A 70 -13.99 -28.33 9.80
C MET A 70 -13.67 -29.64 10.54
N TYR A 71 -12.43 -29.83 10.98
CA TYR A 71 -12.08 -30.98 11.80
C TYR A 71 -12.89 -31.01 13.10
N TYR A 72 -12.93 -29.91 13.82
CA TYR A 72 -13.64 -29.82 15.08
C TYR A 72 -15.15 -30.02 14.90
N PHE A 73 -15.81 -29.20 14.08
CA PHE A 73 -17.26 -29.20 13.97
C PHE A 73 -17.83 -30.41 13.21
N MET A 74 -17.12 -30.89 12.19
CA MET A 74 -17.66 -31.94 11.30
C MET A 74 -17.17 -33.35 11.64
N ILE A 75 -16.14 -33.50 12.46
CA ILE A 75 -15.55 -34.80 12.81
C ILE A 75 -15.58 -35.05 14.31
N GLN A 76 -15.22 -34.07 15.14
CA GLN A 76 -15.13 -34.27 16.59
C GLN A 76 -16.44 -33.98 17.31
N ASP A 77 -17.02 -32.80 17.13
CA ASP A 77 -18.18 -32.33 17.88
C ASP A 77 -19.48 -32.97 17.36
N TRP A 78 -19.71 -32.83 16.05
CA TRP A 78 -20.89 -33.38 15.39
C TRP A 78 -20.53 -34.17 14.11
N PRO A 79 -20.17 -35.44 14.20
CA PRO A 79 -19.86 -36.23 13.01
C PRO A 79 -21.04 -36.27 12.04
N MET A 80 -20.91 -35.61 10.91
CA MET A 80 -21.98 -35.49 9.92
C MET A 80 -21.96 -36.66 8.96
N ASN A 81 -22.89 -37.60 9.10
CA ASN A 81 -23.06 -38.74 8.19
C ASN A 81 -24.15 -38.42 7.15
N ILE A 82 -23.75 -37.85 6.02
CA ILE A 82 -24.67 -37.49 4.94
C ILE A 82 -24.28 -38.30 3.69
N GLY A 83 -25.20 -39.10 3.18
CA GLY A 83 -25.01 -39.86 1.95
C GLY A 83 -23.85 -40.88 1.97
N GLY A 84 -23.51 -41.44 3.13
CA GLY A 84 -22.42 -42.40 3.27
C GLY A 84 -21.02 -41.76 3.22
N LYS A 85 -20.91 -40.44 3.31
CA LYS A 85 -19.65 -39.75 3.33
C LYS A 85 -18.83 -40.13 4.58
N PRO A 86 -17.53 -40.45 4.45
CA PRO A 86 -16.69 -40.78 5.59
C PRO A 86 -16.51 -39.54 6.47
N ASN A 87 -16.95 -39.63 7.71
CA ASN A 87 -16.99 -38.48 8.65
C ASN A 87 -16.10 -38.66 9.88
N TYR A 88 -15.51 -39.85 10.08
CA TYR A 88 -14.68 -40.11 11.25
C TYR A 88 -13.19 -39.80 11.07
N TYR A 89 -12.72 -39.65 9.81
CA TYR A 89 -11.31 -39.49 9.51
C TYR A 89 -11.06 -38.27 8.67
N MET A 90 -10.18 -37.35 9.13
CA MET A 90 -9.82 -36.12 8.44
C MET A 90 -9.31 -36.40 7.02
N TYR A 91 -8.39 -37.34 6.84
CA TYR A 91 -7.76 -37.62 5.55
C TYR A 91 -8.75 -38.03 4.46
N GLN A 92 -9.87 -38.69 4.82
CA GLN A 92 -10.93 -39.07 3.88
C GLN A 92 -11.81 -37.89 3.47
N ASN A 93 -11.90 -36.87 4.31
CA ASN A 93 -12.70 -35.67 4.06
C ASN A 93 -11.90 -34.56 3.37
N ILE A 94 -10.56 -34.62 3.30
CA ILE A 94 -9.73 -33.58 2.69
C ILE A 94 -10.23 -33.18 1.30
N PRO A 95 -10.55 -34.08 0.35
CA PRO A 95 -11.01 -33.65 -0.98
C PRO A 95 -12.27 -32.79 -0.94
N ALA A 96 -13.19 -33.06 0.01
CA ALA A 96 -14.40 -32.27 0.21
C ALA A 96 -14.14 -30.94 0.93
N PHE A 97 -13.05 -30.84 1.70
CA PHE A 97 -12.69 -29.67 2.47
C PHE A 97 -11.84 -28.67 1.68
N ILE A 98 -11.20 -29.10 0.57
CA ILE A 98 -10.36 -28.22 -0.26
C ILE A 98 -11.09 -26.95 -0.72
N PRO A 99 -12.31 -26.99 -1.30
CA PRO A 99 -12.98 -25.77 -1.76
C PRO A 99 -13.21 -24.76 -0.64
N ILE A 100 -13.72 -25.21 0.51
CA ILE A 100 -13.99 -24.34 1.66
C ILE A 100 -12.69 -23.78 2.24
N THR A 101 -11.65 -24.62 2.34
CA THR A 101 -10.32 -24.18 2.80
C THR A 101 -9.77 -23.08 1.89
N PHE A 102 -9.92 -23.24 0.58
CA PHE A 102 -9.51 -22.22 -0.39
C PHE A 102 -10.29 -20.92 -0.20
N GLU A 103 -11.61 -20.99 -0.10
CA GLU A 103 -12.47 -19.81 0.09
C GLU A 103 -12.11 -19.03 1.35
N VAL A 104 -11.95 -19.71 2.50
CA VAL A 104 -11.59 -19.05 3.76
C VAL A 104 -10.16 -18.49 3.72
N THR A 105 -9.24 -19.18 3.06
CA THR A 105 -7.87 -18.67 2.82
C THR A 105 -7.90 -17.36 2.06
N VAL A 106 -8.61 -17.30 0.93
CA VAL A 106 -8.74 -16.09 0.12
C VAL A 106 -9.49 -15.00 0.87
N LEU A 107 -10.58 -15.35 1.57
CA LEU A 107 -11.34 -14.41 2.38
C LEU A 107 -10.46 -13.71 3.44
N CYS A 108 -9.71 -14.49 4.22
CA CYS A 108 -8.84 -13.94 5.25
C CYS A 108 -7.70 -13.10 4.65
N THR A 109 -7.12 -13.55 3.53
CA THR A 109 -6.06 -12.80 2.83
C THR A 109 -6.59 -11.47 2.32
N ALA A 110 -7.69 -11.47 1.57
CA ALA A 110 -8.24 -10.27 0.95
C ALA A 110 -8.67 -9.24 2.00
N HIS A 111 -9.46 -9.65 2.98
CA HIS A 111 -9.94 -8.74 4.03
C HIS A 111 -8.79 -8.28 4.95
N GLY A 112 -7.91 -9.19 5.34
CA GLY A 112 -6.73 -8.84 6.13
C GLY A 112 -5.85 -7.81 5.44
N MET A 113 -5.61 -7.96 4.14
CA MET A 113 -4.85 -7.00 3.34
C MET A 113 -5.57 -5.67 3.19
N ALA A 114 -6.87 -5.68 2.88
CA ALA A 114 -7.66 -4.45 2.75
C ALA A 114 -7.67 -3.64 4.07
N ILE A 115 -7.93 -4.31 5.19
CA ILE A 115 -7.91 -3.67 6.51
C ILE A 115 -6.52 -3.12 6.83
N THR A 116 -5.47 -3.90 6.60
CA THR A 116 -4.08 -3.47 6.83
C THR A 116 -3.73 -2.24 5.98
N TYR A 117 -4.15 -2.23 4.71
CA TYR A 117 -3.95 -1.12 3.80
C TYR A 117 -4.66 0.16 4.31
N PHE A 118 -5.94 0.07 4.65
CA PHE A 118 -6.70 1.21 5.15
C PHE A 118 -6.15 1.76 6.47
N LEU A 119 -5.77 0.90 7.40
CA LEU A 119 -5.18 1.31 8.67
C LEU A 119 -3.82 1.98 8.47
N ARG A 120 -2.97 1.41 7.62
CA ARG A 120 -1.63 1.93 7.35
C ARG A 120 -1.68 3.30 6.67
N ASN A 121 -2.54 3.45 5.68
CA ASN A 121 -2.69 4.69 4.92
C ASN A 121 -3.60 5.71 5.61
N ARG A 122 -4.25 5.33 6.74
CA ARG A 122 -5.22 6.15 7.45
C ARG A 122 -6.36 6.64 6.54
N THR A 123 -6.82 5.79 5.61
CA THR A 123 -7.91 6.09 4.66
C THR A 123 -9.24 5.51 5.13
N LEU A 124 -9.56 5.68 6.41
CA LEU A 124 -10.81 5.22 7.02
C LEU A 124 -11.91 6.29 6.90
N PRO A 125 -13.18 5.89 6.90
CA PRO A 125 -14.30 6.83 6.92
C PRO A 125 -14.17 7.84 8.08
N GLY A 126 -14.32 9.13 7.79
CA GLY A 126 -14.21 10.21 8.78
C GLY A 126 -12.77 10.74 8.99
N ILE A 127 -11.77 10.19 8.33
CA ILE A 127 -10.42 10.73 8.34
C ILE A 127 -10.24 11.64 7.11
N SER A 128 -9.71 12.86 7.33
CA SER A 128 -9.43 13.80 6.23
C SER A 128 -8.35 13.23 5.30
N ALA A 129 -8.53 13.43 3.99
CA ALA A 129 -7.53 13.06 3.01
C ALA A 129 -6.24 13.87 3.23
N LYS A 130 -5.10 13.22 3.06
CA LYS A 130 -3.79 13.87 3.12
C LYS A 130 -3.36 14.51 1.80
N ASN A 131 -4.21 14.45 0.79
CA ASN A 131 -3.90 14.98 -0.52
C ASN A 131 -3.73 16.51 -0.47
N PRO A 132 -2.59 17.07 -0.86
CA PRO A 132 -2.33 18.50 -0.82
C PRO A 132 -3.15 19.28 -1.85
N ASP A 133 -3.47 18.68 -2.98
CA ASP A 133 -4.23 19.32 -4.07
C ASP A 133 -5.14 18.27 -4.77
N PRO A 134 -6.41 18.55 -4.99
CA PRO A 134 -7.32 17.64 -5.70
C PRO A 134 -6.84 17.23 -7.11
N ARG A 135 -6.10 18.08 -7.81
CA ARG A 135 -5.56 17.82 -9.14
C ARG A 135 -4.57 16.66 -9.18
N THR A 136 -4.01 16.25 -8.05
CA THR A 136 -3.14 15.05 -7.97
C THR A 136 -3.88 13.73 -8.14
N THR A 137 -5.21 13.75 -8.17
CA THR A 137 -6.03 12.60 -8.53
C THR A 137 -6.50 12.61 -9.99
N ASP A 138 -6.16 13.65 -10.74
CA ASP A 138 -6.58 13.86 -12.12
C ASP A 138 -5.39 13.91 -13.09
N ASP A 139 -4.68 15.02 -13.14
CA ASP A 139 -3.66 15.28 -14.18
C ASP A 139 -2.35 15.89 -13.64
N LYS A 140 -2.22 16.15 -12.35
CA LYS A 140 -1.03 16.82 -11.79
C LYS A 140 -0.23 15.91 -10.86
N PHE A 141 1.06 16.16 -10.85
CA PHE A 141 2.04 15.47 -10.04
C PHE A 141 2.64 16.46 -9.03
N VAL A 142 2.65 16.09 -7.75
CA VAL A 142 3.13 17.00 -6.69
C VAL A 142 4.25 16.35 -5.89
N MET A 143 5.35 17.05 -5.75
CA MET A 143 6.48 16.70 -4.91
C MET A 143 6.42 17.52 -3.61
N GLN A 144 6.44 16.84 -2.47
CA GLN A 144 6.46 17.46 -1.15
C GLN A 144 7.88 17.41 -0.59
N ILE A 145 8.38 18.58 -0.18
CA ILE A 145 9.71 18.74 0.41
C ILE A 145 9.59 19.51 1.73
N ASP A 146 10.29 19.05 2.76
CA ASP A 146 10.45 19.80 4.00
C ASP A 146 11.70 20.69 3.87
N PRO A 147 11.56 22.03 3.92
CA PRO A 147 12.70 22.93 3.78
C PRO A 147 13.79 22.71 4.84
N ASN A 148 13.41 22.26 6.04
CA ASN A 148 14.36 22.03 7.12
C ASN A 148 15.24 20.80 6.90
N GLU A 149 14.74 19.84 6.12
CA GLU A 149 15.46 18.60 5.77
C GLU A 149 16.11 18.69 4.37
N ALA A 150 15.86 19.78 3.63
CA ALA A 150 16.35 19.94 2.27
C ALA A 150 17.87 20.16 2.17
N GLY A 151 18.54 20.53 3.27
CA GLY A 151 19.99 20.74 3.30
C GLY A 151 20.48 21.97 2.52
N MET A 152 19.55 22.81 2.01
CA MET A 152 19.83 24.04 1.27
C MET A 152 18.86 25.15 1.69
N ASP A 153 19.23 26.40 1.35
CA ASP A 153 18.40 27.55 1.62
C ASP A 153 17.09 27.51 0.82
N GLU A 154 16.01 28.00 1.41
CA GLU A 154 14.66 27.94 0.83
C GLU A 154 14.57 28.63 -0.53
N GLU A 155 15.25 29.81 -0.69
CA GLU A 155 15.26 30.51 -1.96
C GLU A 155 16.01 29.73 -3.06
N ALA A 156 17.10 29.08 -2.69
CA ALA A 156 17.86 28.22 -3.58
C ALA A 156 17.02 27.00 -4.00
N LEU A 157 16.31 26.38 -3.04
CA LEU A 157 15.40 25.25 -3.31
C LEU A 157 14.29 25.64 -4.30
N ILE A 158 13.65 26.79 -4.11
CA ILE A 158 12.61 27.29 -5.03
C ILE A 158 13.17 27.54 -6.43
N SER A 159 14.38 28.08 -6.54
CA SER A 159 15.02 28.30 -7.84
C SER A 159 15.34 26.99 -8.56
N GLU A 160 15.80 25.98 -7.83
CA GLU A 160 16.06 24.63 -8.36
C GLU A 160 14.77 23.93 -8.80
N LEU A 161 13.70 24.01 -8.00
CA LEU A 161 12.39 23.47 -8.36
C LEU A 161 11.85 24.07 -9.67
N LYS A 162 12.01 25.38 -9.85
CA LYS A 162 11.65 26.01 -11.13
C LYS A 162 12.55 25.55 -12.29
N ALA A 163 13.84 25.38 -12.05
CA ALA A 163 14.78 24.90 -13.05
C ALA A 163 14.49 23.45 -13.48
N THR A 164 13.93 22.63 -12.60
CA THR A 164 13.49 21.26 -12.92
C THR A 164 12.13 21.17 -13.59
N GLY A 165 11.47 22.29 -13.86
CA GLY A 165 10.20 22.33 -14.59
C GLY A 165 8.94 22.35 -13.72
N ALA A 166 9.05 22.69 -12.44
CA ALA A 166 7.88 22.90 -11.60
C ALA A 166 7.05 24.10 -12.10
N ILE A 167 5.77 23.87 -12.35
CA ILE A 167 4.83 24.90 -12.86
C ILE A 167 4.26 25.77 -11.76
N GLU A 168 3.99 25.18 -10.59
CA GLU A 168 3.50 25.88 -9.41
C GLU A 168 4.29 25.44 -8.18
N ILE A 169 4.54 26.37 -7.27
CA ILE A 169 5.19 26.09 -5.98
C ILE A 169 4.35 26.73 -4.88
N ASN A 170 3.76 25.88 -4.04
CA ASN A 170 2.90 26.28 -2.94
C ASN A 170 3.57 25.97 -1.59
N LYS A 171 3.33 26.81 -0.58
CA LYS A 171 3.80 26.62 0.79
C LYS A 171 2.59 26.40 1.70
N ALA A 172 2.61 25.35 2.52
CA ALA A 172 1.56 25.05 3.49
C ALA A 172 2.12 24.52 4.81
#